data_592864b5fc5fbb56141e2fc090c76bef
#
_entry.id   592864b5fc5fbb56141e2fc090c76bef
#
_cell.length_a   1.000
_cell.length_b   1.000
_cell.length_c   1.000
_cell.angle_alpha   90.00
_cell.angle_beta   90.00
_cell.angle_gamma   90.00
#
_symmetry.space_group_name_H-M   'P 1'
#
loop_
_entity.id
_entity.type
_entity.pdbx_description
1 polymer ?
#
loop_
_entity_poly.entity_id
_entity_poly.type
_entity_poly.pdbx_seq_one_letter_code
_entity_poly.pdbx_strand_id
1 'polypeptide(L)'
;CTEIFAQARFRKSSDSTIKVIKAEERLKLENIEKLVEATRNFENLEPGKKFTILAPNNKAFKRLNSKTIDYLLSPEHQSDLNDMLSHHTIEGRYTEKQIRAQIEKEGGKTYFKTLSGFSLMVYLDKDNTIIFVDQNNRKIRMVEPNYGKGDNIIHIIDGVILPYSSIY
;
A
#
# COMPACT_ATOMS: atom_id res chain seq x y z
N CYS A 1 -23.38 -2.23 -23.79
CA CYS A 1 -22.63 -1.02 -24.26
C CYS A 1 -21.91 -0.23 -23.17
N THR A 2 -22.12 -0.52 -21.89
CA THR A 2 -21.54 0.27 -20.77
C THR A 2 -20.14 -0.21 -20.32
N GLU A 3 -19.79 -1.45 -20.60
CA GLU A 3 -18.48 -2.03 -20.21
C GLU A 3 -17.30 -1.56 -21.07
N ILE A 4 -17.54 -1.19 -22.30
CA ILE A 4 -16.47 -0.75 -23.24
C ILE A 4 -15.92 0.64 -22.84
N PHE A 5 -16.73 1.50 -22.24
CA PHE A 5 -16.32 2.84 -21.81
C PHE A 5 -15.47 2.85 -20.53
N ALA A 6 -15.68 1.90 -19.62
CA ALA A 6 -14.89 1.77 -18.41
C ALA A 6 -13.45 1.30 -18.71
N GLN A 7 -13.27 0.38 -19.67
CA GLN A 7 -11.94 -0.07 -20.10
C GLN A 7 -11.15 1.00 -20.87
N ALA A 8 -11.80 1.89 -21.60
CA ALA A 8 -11.14 2.96 -22.36
C ALA A 8 -10.57 4.07 -21.45
N ARG A 9 -11.23 4.39 -20.32
CA ARG A 9 -10.70 5.35 -19.33
C ARG A 9 -9.51 4.80 -18.55
N PHE A 10 -9.50 3.51 -18.26
CA PHE A 10 -8.38 2.82 -17.61
C PHE A 10 -7.11 2.83 -18.47
N ARG A 11 -7.23 2.65 -19.78
CA ARG A 11 -6.08 2.67 -20.71
C ARG A 11 -5.35 4.02 -20.78
N LYS A 12 -6.00 5.14 -20.58
CA LYS A 12 -5.37 6.47 -20.70
C LYS A 12 -4.56 6.90 -19.48
N SER A 13 -4.90 6.41 -18.28
CA SER A 13 -4.18 6.71 -17.05
C SER A 13 -3.00 5.77 -16.82
N SER A 14 -3.11 4.50 -17.24
CA SER A 14 -2.08 3.48 -17.09
C SER A 14 -1.01 3.51 -18.17
N ASP A 15 -1.32 4.02 -19.35
CA ASP A 15 -0.45 3.92 -20.55
C ASP A 15 0.84 4.76 -20.45
N SER A 16 0.86 5.82 -19.66
CA SER A 16 2.05 6.64 -19.45
C SER A 16 3.00 6.07 -18.37
N THR A 17 2.51 5.23 -17.47
CA THR A 17 3.30 4.62 -16.39
C THR A 17 3.78 3.21 -16.77
N ILE A 18 3.03 2.50 -17.59
CA ILE A 18 3.28 1.09 -17.96
C ILE A 18 4.34 0.95 -19.06
N LYS A 19 4.59 1.99 -19.86
CA LYS A 19 5.54 1.92 -20.99
C LYS A 19 7.01 1.74 -20.63
N VAL A 20 7.38 1.81 -19.35
CA VAL A 20 8.78 1.75 -18.90
C VAL A 20 9.11 0.46 -18.14
N ILE A 21 8.14 -0.41 -17.88
CA ILE A 21 8.33 -1.57 -17.01
C ILE A 21 8.48 -2.85 -17.84
N LYS A 22 9.63 -3.55 -17.69
CA LYS A 22 9.92 -4.84 -18.34
C LYS A 22 8.90 -5.92 -17.92
N ALA A 23 8.68 -6.95 -18.75
CA ALA A 23 7.66 -7.99 -18.55
C ALA A 23 7.72 -8.71 -17.17
N GLU A 24 8.92 -8.84 -16.58
CA GLU A 24 9.13 -9.39 -15.24
C GLU A 24 8.59 -8.48 -14.11
N GLU A 25 8.54 -7.18 -14.34
CA GLU A 25 7.95 -6.22 -13.40
C GLU A 25 6.43 -6.18 -13.51
N ARG A 26 5.84 -6.51 -14.67
CA ARG A 26 4.38 -6.62 -14.83
C ARG A 26 3.77 -7.68 -13.92
N LEU A 27 4.41 -8.84 -13.78
CA LEU A 27 4.00 -9.88 -12.83
C LEU A 27 4.13 -9.43 -11.35
N LYS A 28 5.00 -8.44 -11.09
CA LYS A 28 5.16 -7.85 -9.74
C LYS A 28 4.04 -6.86 -9.41
N LEU A 29 3.38 -6.30 -10.41
CA LEU A 29 2.38 -5.24 -10.25
C LEU A 29 0.94 -5.77 -10.12
N GLU A 30 0.67 -7.00 -10.55
CA GLU A 30 -0.69 -7.53 -10.59
C GLU A 30 -1.37 -7.52 -9.21
N ASN A 31 -0.64 -7.85 -8.15
CA ASN A 31 -1.15 -7.77 -6.79
C ASN A 31 -1.21 -6.33 -6.25
N ILE A 32 -0.27 -5.48 -6.67
CA ILE A 32 -0.26 -4.05 -6.32
C ILE A 32 -1.42 -3.34 -7.04
N GLU A 33 -1.69 -3.68 -8.29
CA GLU A 33 -2.83 -3.13 -9.04
C GLU A 33 -4.16 -3.51 -8.40
N LYS A 34 -4.34 -4.75 -7.97
CA LYS A 34 -5.53 -5.20 -7.23
C LYS A 34 -5.68 -4.46 -5.89
N LEU A 35 -4.57 -4.26 -5.18
CA LEU A 35 -4.54 -3.47 -3.94
C LEU A 35 -4.92 -2.01 -4.20
N VAL A 36 -4.34 -1.39 -5.22
CA VAL A 36 -4.64 -0.01 -5.61
C VAL A 36 -6.08 0.14 -6.08
N GLU A 37 -6.61 -0.83 -6.82
CA GLU A 37 -8.01 -0.82 -7.25
C GLU A 37 -8.96 -0.97 -6.05
N ALA A 38 -8.65 -1.85 -5.12
CA ALA A 38 -9.43 -1.98 -3.90
C ALA A 38 -9.37 -0.72 -3.02
N THR A 39 -8.24 0.02 -2.99
CA THR A 39 -8.15 1.30 -2.27
C THR A 39 -8.94 2.43 -2.94
N ARG A 40 -9.29 2.33 -4.22
CA ARG A 40 -10.22 3.28 -4.87
C ARG A 40 -11.61 3.27 -4.24
N ASN A 41 -11.99 2.17 -3.59
CA ASN A 41 -13.23 2.12 -2.84
C ASN A 41 -13.21 3.08 -1.65
N PHE A 42 -12.04 3.38 -1.06
CA PHE A 42 -11.91 4.40 -0.01
C PHE A 42 -12.05 5.82 -0.57
N GLU A 43 -11.55 6.09 -1.78
CA GLU A 43 -11.74 7.38 -2.45
C GLU A 43 -13.23 7.67 -2.74
N ASN A 44 -14.00 6.63 -3.06
CA ASN A 44 -15.44 6.74 -3.27
C ASN A 44 -16.22 6.97 -1.96
N LEU A 45 -15.69 6.49 -0.83
CA LEU A 45 -16.30 6.68 0.49
C LEU A 45 -16.05 8.08 1.05
N GLU A 46 -14.91 8.71 0.73
CA GLU A 46 -14.52 10.01 1.25
C GLU A 46 -13.93 10.91 0.13
N PRO A 47 -14.79 11.49 -0.71
CA PRO A 47 -14.36 12.36 -1.81
C PRO A 47 -13.51 13.53 -1.31
N GLY A 48 -12.35 13.75 -1.95
CA GLY A 48 -11.44 14.85 -1.63
C GLY A 48 -10.39 14.55 -0.55
N LYS A 49 -10.46 13.42 0.13
CA LYS A 49 -9.37 12.97 1.00
C LYS A 49 -8.22 12.40 0.18
N LYS A 50 -7.00 12.59 0.70
CA LYS A 50 -5.76 12.06 0.12
C LYS A 50 -5.21 11.00 1.04
N PHE A 51 -4.59 9.98 0.44
CA PHE A 51 -4.09 8.83 1.17
C PHE A 51 -2.64 8.52 0.79
N THR A 52 -1.95 7.89 1.72
CA THR A 52 -0.66 7.24 1.50
C THR A 52 -0.85 5.74 1.65
N ILE A 53 -0.56 5.00 0.59
CA ILE A 53 -0.77 3.56 0.50
C ILE A 53 0.58 2.87 0.63
N LEU A 54 0.69 1.95 1.58
CA LEU A 54 1.85 1.10 1.77
C LEU A 54 1.60 -0.23 1.06
N ALA A 55 2.06 -0.35 -0.19
CA ALA A 55 1.78 -1.50 -1.05
C ALA A 55 2.84 -2.60 -0.88
N PRO A 56 2.50 -3.78 -0.36
CA PRO A 56 3.44 -4.89 -0.28
C PRO A 56 3.89 -5.34 -1.66
N ASN A 57 5.19 -5.59 -1.85
CA ASN A 57 5.69 -6.17 -3.08
C ASN A 57 5.35 -7.67 -3.18
N ASN A 58 5.56 -8.26 -4.35
CA ASN A 58 5.26 -9.68 -4.57
C ASN A 58 6.05 -10.63 -3.65
N LYS A 59 7.25 -10.24 -3.21
CA LYS A 59 8.03 -11.05 -2.24
C LYS A 59 7.37 -11.05 -0.87
N ALA A 60 6.75 -9.93 -0.47
CA ALA A 60 5.99 -9.85 0.75
C ALA A 60 4.77 -10.78 0.71
N PHE A 61 4.02 -10.77 -0.39
CA PHE A 61 2.88 -11.69 -0.58
C PHE A 61 3.29 -13.16 -0.63
N LYS A 62 4.40 -13.48 -1.27
CA LYS A 62 4.91 -14.87 -1.31
C LYS A 62 5.30 -15.44 0.06
N ARG A 63 5.54 -14.58 1.06
CA ARG A 63 5.76 -15.01 2.44
C ARG A 63 4.46 -15.34 3.16
N LEU A 64 3.33 -14.85 2.66
CA LEU A 64 2.02 -15.33 3.08
C LEU A 64 1.78 -16.69 2.43
N ASN A 65 1.03 -17.55 3.11
CA ASN A 65 0.57 -18.80 2.52
C ASN A 65 -0.28 -18.49 1.27
N SER A 66 -0.09 -19.24 0.18
CA SER A 66 -0.87 -19.07 -1.06
C SER A 66 -2.38 -19.15 -0.81
N LYS A 67 -2.80 -20.02 0.11
CA LYS A 67 -4.21 -20.13 0.54
C LYS A 67 -4.74 -18.83 1.15
N THR A 68 -3.89 -18.07 1.83
CA THR A 68 -4.25 -16.76 2.41
C THR A 68 -4.52 -15.72 1.31
N ILE A 69 -3.74 -15.73 0.26
CA ILE A 69 -3.92 -14.82 -0.87
C ILE A 69 -5.21 -15.16 -1.60
N ASP A 70 -5.45 -16.42 -1.92
CA ASP A 70 -6.67 -16.90 -2.58
C ASP A 70 -7.91 -16.59 -1.73
N TYR A 71 -7.80 -16.76 -0.41
CA TYR A 71 -8.83 -16.40 0.57
C TYR A 71 -9.16 -14.91 0.51
N LEU A 72 -8.16 -14.04 0.64
CA LEU A 72 -8.36 -12.58 0.64
C LEU A 72 -8.88 -12.04 -0.69
N LEU A 73 -8.53 -12.68 -1.80
CA LEU A 73 -8.97 -12.26 -3.13
C LEU A 73 -10.32 -12.85 -3.54
N SER A 74 -10.88 -13.75 -2.75
CA SER A 74 -12.19 -14.32 -3.05
C SER A 74 -13.32 -13.31 -2.76
N PRO A 75 -14.38 -13.30 -3.57
CA PRO A 75 -15.50 -12.36 -3.39
C PRO A 75 -16.19 -12.47 -2.03
N GLU A 76 -16.12 -13.64 -1.40
CA GLU A 76 -16.75 -13.92 -0.10
C GLU A 76 -16.02 -13.27 1.07
N HIS A 77 -14.74 -12.92 0.89
CA HIS A 77 -13.86 -12.35 1.93
C HIS A 77 -13.47 -10.89 1.66
N GLN A 78 -14.35 -10.17 0.95
CA GLN A 78 -14.14 -8.74 0.63
C GLN A 78 -13.95 -7.87 1.88
N SER A 79 -14.62 -8.23 2.98
CA SER A 79 -14.46 -7.54 4.26
C SER A 79 -13.05 -7.68 4.81
N ASP A 80 -12.49 -8.88 4.78
CA ASP A 80 -11.13 -9.16 5.29
C ASP A 80 -10.07 -8.48 4.44
N LEU A 81 -10.29 -8.42 3.12
CA LEU A 81 -9.45 -7.65 2.21
C LEU A 81 -9.50 -6.15 2.54
N ASN A 82 -10.67 -5.58 2.77
CA ASN A 82 -10.83 -4.19 3.13
C ASN A 82 -10.17 -3.87 4.48
N ASP A 83 -10.27 -4.76 5.45
CA ASP A 83 -9.59 -4.62 6.74
C ASP A 83 -8.07 -4.63 6.56
N MET A 84 -7.53 -5.56 5.78
CA MET A 84 -6.12 -5.58 5.47
C MET A 84 -5.67 -4.28 4.76
N LEU A 85 -6.44 -3.79 3.80
CA LEU A 85 -6.14 -2.56 3.08
C LEU A 85 -6.17 -1.34 4.01
N SER A 86 -7.07 -1.30 4.96
CA SER A 86 -7.16 -0.21 5.95
C SER A 86 -5.92 -0.14 6.86
N HIS A 87 -5.26 -1.29 7.13
CA HIS A 87 -3.98 -1.35 7.85
C HIS A 87 -2.80 -0.84 7.00
N HIS A 88 -2.91 -0.89 5.67
CA HIS A 88 -1.90 -0.44 4.72
C HIS A 88 -2.11 1.00 4.24
N THR A 89 -3.15 1.66 4.70
CA THR A 89 -3.52 3.00 4.23
C THR A 89 -3.45 4.01 5.37
N ILE A 90 -2.71 5.10 5.14
CA ILE A 90 -2.56 6.22 6.06
C ILE A 90 -3.35 7.40 5.50
N GLU A 91 -4.16 8.06 6.33
CA GLU A 91 -4.83 9.29 5.96
C GLU A 91 -3.81 10.43 5.76
N GLY A 92 -3.92 11.13 4.64
CA GLY A 92 -2.99 12.17 4.24
C GLY A 92 -2.00 11.73 3.17
N ARG A 93 -1.43 12.72 2.50
CA ARG A 93 -0.48 12.51 1.40
C ARG A 93 0.94 12.77 1.90
N TYR A 94 1.68 11.71 2.18
CA TYR A 94 3.05 11.78 2.69
C TYR A 94 4.04 11.24 1.67
N THR A 95 4.80 12.14 1.04
CA THR A 95 5.96 11.77 0.22
C THR A 95 7.08 11.22 1.12
N GLU A 96 8.03 10.48 0.54
CA GLU A 96 9.23 10.04 1.27
C GLU A 96 9.92 11.19 2.00
N LYS A 97 10.08 12.34 1.32
CA LYS A 97 10.69 13.55 1.90
C LYS A 97 9.94 14.05 3.13
N GLN A 98 8.60 14.04 3.09
CA GLN A 98 7.77 14.45 4.22
C GLN A 98 7.85 13.48 5.39
N ILE A 99 7.88 12.16 5.11
CA ILE A 99 8.08 11.14 6.15
C ILE A 99 9.43 11.34 6.84
N ARG A 100 10.52 11.53 6.08
CA ARG A 100 11.86 11.79 6.64
C ARG A 100 11.90 13.05 7.48
N ALA A 101 11.34 14.14 6.98
CA ALA A 101 11.28 15.40 7.71
C ALA A 101 10.52 15.27 9.04
N GLN A 102 9.45 14.47 9.06
CA GLN A 102 8.69 14.24 10.29
C GLN A 102 9.46 13.36 11.28
N ILE A 103 10.16 12.32 10.82
CA ILE A 103 11.06 11.50 11.64
C ILE A 103 12.14 12.39 12.31
N GLU A 104 12.78 13.26 11.54
CA GLU A 104 13.81 14.18 12.03
C GLU A 104 13.24 15.16 13.05
N LYS A 105 12.12 15.80 12.73
CA LYS A 105 11.42 16.75 13.60
C LYS A 105 11.04 16.15 14.96
N GLU A 106 10.68 14.89 14.99
CA GLU A 106 10.22 14.17 16.18
C GLU A 106 11.35 13.41 16.90
N GLY A 107 12.60 13.67 16.54
CA GLY A 107 13.76 13.13 17.29
C GLY A 107 14.14 11.69 16.89
N GLY A 108 13.92 11.31 15.65
CA GLY A 108 14.39 10.05 15.07
C GLY A 108 13.33 8.97 14.86
N LYS A 109 12.11 9.18 15.35
CA LYS A 109 10.96 8.31 15.09
C LYS A 109 9.66 9.10 15.11
N THR A 110 8.68 8.63 14.34
CA THR A 110 7.33 9.21 14.29
C THR A 110 6.27 8.12 14.24
N TYR A 111 5.00 8.51 14.29
CA TYR A 111 3.86 7.58 14.24
C TYR A 111 2.84 8.06 13.22
N PHE A 112 2.43 7.15 12.35
CA PHE A 112 1.34 7.40 11.42
C PHE A 112 0.14 6.52 11.76
N LYS A 113 -1.04 7.14 11.82
CA LYS A 113 -2.28 6.43 12.04
C LYS A 113 -2.82 5.88 10.72
N THR A 114 -3.11 4.59 10.70
CA THR A 114 -3.76 3.93 9.56
C THR A 114 -5.27 4.13 9.60
N LEU A 115 -5.95 3.85 8.49
CA LEU A 115 -7.42 3.90 8.43
C LEU A 115 -8.09 2.89 9.37
N SER A 116 -7.43 1.80 9.70
CA SER A 116 -7.90 0.85 10.73
C SER A 116 -7.80 1.41 12.15
N GLY A 117 -7.29 2.64 12.32
CA GLY A 117 -7.08 3.27 13.62
C GLY A 117 -5.79 2.90 14.33
N PHE A 118 -4.98 2.08 13.70
CA PHE A 118 -3.72 1.59 14.23
C PHE A 118 -2.56 2.58 13.98
N SER A 119 -1.59 2.62 14.89
CA SER A 119 -0.41 3.47 14.76
C SER A 119 0.81 2.66 14.34
N LEU A 120 1.37 3.01 13.18
CA LEU A 120 2.65 2.50 12.70
C LEU A 120 3.77 3.38 13.24
N MET A 121 4.72 2.81 13.96
CA MET A 121 5.97 3.51 14.28
C MET A 121 6.85 3.53 13.05
N VAL A 122 7.48 4.68 12.77
CA VAL A 122 8.32 4.87 11.58
C VAL A 122 9.64 5.53 11.98
N TYR A 123 10.74 4.99 11.51
CA TYR A 123 12.09 5.50 11.78
C TYR A 123 13.05 5.22 10.63
N LEU A 124 14.25 5.79 10.66
CA LEU A 124 15.33 5.46 9.72
C LEU A 124 16.28 4.44 10.36
N ASP A 125 16.59 3.37 9.61
CA ASP A 125 17.61 2.43 10.04
C ASP A 125 19.03 2.98 9.78
N LYS A 126 20.04 2.19 10.15
CA LYS A 126 21.46 2.54 9.94
C LYS A 126 21.83 2.78 8.48
N ASP A 127 21.10 2.20 7.55
CA ASP A 127 21.30 2.34 6.11
C ASP A 127 20.44 3.48 5.53
N ASN A 128 19.88 4.31 6.40
CA ASN A 128 19.02 5.44 6.05
C ASN A 128 17.74 5.03 5.29
N THR A 129 17.27 3.79 5.49
CA THR A 129 16.02 3.28 4.92
C THR A 129 14.86 3.55 5.88
N ILE A 130 13.71 3.96 5.35
CA ILE A 130 12.49 4.11 6.14
C ILE A 130 11.97 2.72 6.53
N ILE A 131 11.79 2.53 7.83
CA ILE A 131 11.27 1.31 8.45
C ILE A 131 9.93 1.61 9.09
N PHE A 132 8.92 0.83 8.76
CA PHE A 132 7.64 0.77 9.45
C PHE A 132 7.66 -0.39 10.44
N VAL A 133 7.12 -0.15 11.62
CA VAL A 133 6.98 -1.20 12.66
C VAL A 133 5.51 -1.38 12.96
N ASP A 134 5.02 -2.57 12.78
CA ASP A 134 3.63 -2.92 13.04
C ASP A 134 3.36 -3.33 14.49
N GLN A 135 2.11 -3.70 14.81
CA GLN A 135 1.69 -4.12 16.16
C GLN A 135 2.42 -5.35 16.67
N ASN A 136 2.91 -6.19 15.77
CA ASN A 136 3.64 -7.39 16.08
C ASN A 136 5.15 -7.15 16.18
N ASN A 137 5.58 -5.89 16.27
CA ASN A 137 6.99 -5.47 16.25
C ASN A 137 7.77 -5.94 15.01
N ARG A 138 7.07 -6.23 13.91
CA ARG A 138 7.72 -6.59 12.65
C ARG A 138 8.21 -5.34 11.95
N LYS A 139 9.45 -5.42 11.46
CA LYS A 139 10.11 -4.35 10.71
C LYS A 139 9.86 -4.55 9.22
N ILE A 140 9.28 -3.57 8.60
CA ILE A 140 8.87 -3.55 7.20
C ILE A 140 9.60 -2.41 6.52
N ARG A 141 10.38 -2.69 5.49
CA ARG A 141 11.21 -1.71 4.79
C ARG A 141 10.42 -1.05 3.66
N MET A 142 10.59 0.24 3.49
CA MET A 142 10.23 0.91 2.25
C MET A 142 11.28 0.57 1.20
N VAL A 143 10.86 -0.09 0.10
CA VAL A 143 11.77 -0.53 -0.96
C VAL A 143 11.71 0.35 -2.19
N GLU A 144 10.56 0.99 -2.45
CA GLU A 144 10.40 1.95 -3.53
C GLU A 144 9.45 3.07 -3.08
N PRO A 145 10.00 4.28 -2.87
CA PRO A 145 9.18 5.42 -2.45
C PRO A 145 8.49 6.11 -3.62
N ASN A 146 7.38 6.80 -3.32
CA ASN A 146 6.67 7.69 -4.24
C ASN A 146 6.30 7.03 -5.58
N TYR A 147 5.90 5.76 -5.52
CA TYR A 147 5.42 5.02 -6.67
C TYR A 147 4.06 5.58 -7.13
N GLY A 148 3.89 5.70 -8.46
CA GLY A 148 2.65 6.21 -9.03
C GLY A 148 2.55 7.74 -9.07
N LYS A 149 1.60 8.23 -9.90
CA LYS A 149 1.27 9.64 -10.07
C LYS A 149 -0.22 9.83 -9.82
N GLY A 150 -0.58 10.78 -8.98
CA GLY A 150 -1.98 11.07 -8.69
C GLY A 150 -2.14 11.80 -7.36
N ASP A 151 -3.36 11.89 -6.89
CA ASP A 151 -3.71 12.53 -5.62
C ASP A 151 -3.23 11.72 -4.42
N ASN A 152 -3.18 10.40 -4.55
CA ASN A 152 -2.63 9.50 -3.56
C ASN A 152 -1.15 9.20 -3.80
N ILE A 153 -0.43 8.86 -2.73
CA ILE A 153 0.95 8.40 -2.80
C ILE A 153 0.99 6.91 -2.47
N ILE A 154 1.80 6.18 -3.22
CA ILE A 154 2.07 4.76 -2.98
C ILE A 154 3.53 4.60 -2.63
N HIS A 155 3.82 3.88 -1.55
CA HIS A 155 5.16 3.40 -1.23
C HIS A 155 5.17 1.88 -1.26
N ILE A 156 6.11 1.30 -2.01
CA ILE A 156 6.28 -0.15 -2.05
C ILE A 156 7.06 -0.60 -0.81
N ILE A 157 6.54 -1.61 -0.12
CA ILE A 157 7.12 -2.17 1.09
C ILE A 157 7.43 -3.67 0.94
N ASP A 158 8.36 -4.19 1.73
CA ASP A 158 8.79 -5.60 1.64
C ASP A 158 8.07 -6.55 2.61
N GLY A 159 7.05 -6.08 3.31
CA GLY A 159 6.25 -6.88 4.22
C GLY A 159 4.77 -6.55 4.15
N VAL A 160 3.93 -7.44 4.66
CA VAL A 160 2.49 -7.21 4.81
C VAL A 160 2.22 -6.78 6.25
N ILE A 161 1.48 -5.68 6.43
CA ILE A 161 1.04 -5.20 7.74
C ILE A 161 -0.19 -6.01 8.13
N LEU A 162 -0.08 -6.78 9.20
CA LEU A 162 -1.17 -7.64 9.69
C LEU A 162 -1.67 -7.14 11.05
N PRO A 163 -2.96 -7.25 11.34
CA PRO A 163 -3.50 -6.96 12.65
C PRO A 163 -2.92 -7.90 13.72
N TYR A 164 -3.00 -7.51 14.99
CA TYR A 164 -2.42 -8.25 16.13
C TYR A 164 -2.92 -9.68 16.27
N SER A 165 -4.13 -9.97 15.83
CA SER A 165 -4.81 -11.27 15.97
C SER A 165 -4.97 -12.04 14.65
N SER A 166 -4.21 -11.71 13.62
CA SER A 166 -4.37 -12.40 12.33
C SER A 166 -3.93 -13.86 12.42
N ILE A 167 -4.88 -14.74 12.22
CA ILE A 167 -4.73 -16.20 12.07
C ILE A 167 -4.33 -16.55 10.61
N TYR A 168 -3.66 -15.65 9.92
CA TYR A 168 -3.31 -15.84 8.52
C TYR A 168 -1.94 -16.51 8.34
#